data_c2af47958e2a9235b95ae5de6c342999
#
_entry.id   c2af47958e2a9235b95ae5de6c342999
#
_cell.length_a   1.000
_cell.length_b   1.000
_cell.length_c   1.000
_cell.angle_alpha   90.00
_cell.angle_beta   90.00
_cell.angle_gamma   90.00
#
_symmetry.space_group_name_H-M   'P 1'
#
loop_
_entity.id
_entity.type
_entity.pdbx_description
1 polymer ?
#
loop_
_entity_poly.entity_id
_entity_poly.type
_entity_poly.pdbx_seq_one_letter_code
_entity_poly.pdbx_strand_id
1 'polypeptide(L)'
;KSRSRGLGDVYKRQPVHASNSAELAKRLSSHEMIEKVIHTSLEAHPDYDIAQKVMPKGSGMLAFIIKGGDQAALKFMKSLDIIFEATSLGGVESLVECPFNSSHMFVPEEVRHEAGVVPGFVRMSIGIEDVEDLWKDIDSGLNSAKKMMIEMT
;
A
#
# COMPACT_ATOMS: atom_id res chain seq x y z
N LYS A 1 38.43 -8.73 -4.52
CA LYS A 1 37.08 -8.73 -5.14
C LYS A 1 36.04 -8.65 -4.04
N SER A 2 35.57 -7.44 -3.77
CA SER A 2 34.37 -7.24 -2.96
C SER A 2 33.17 -7.80 -3.76
N ARG A 3 32.72 -8.98 -3.44
CA ARG A 3 31.46 -9.51 -3.96
C ARG A 3 30.33 -8.78 -3.20
N SER A 4 29.64 -7.87 -3.86
CA SER A 4 28.38 -7.34 -3.39
C SER A 4 27.36 -8.50 -3.26
N ARG A 5 27.31 -9.12 -2.08
CA ARG A 5 26.38 -10.22 -1.80
C ARG A 5 24.93 -9.73 -1.67
N GLY A 6 24.72 -8.41 -1.47
CA GLY A 6 23.39 -7.84 -1.29
C GLY A 6 22.57 -7.69 -2.57
N LEU A 7 23.19 -7.33 -3.71
CA LEU A 7 22.45 -7.12 -4.96
C LEU A 7 21.80 -8.38 -5.52
N GLY A 8 22.44 -9.54 -5.37
CA GLY A 8 21.88 -10.82 -5.86
C GLY A 8 20.61 -11.25 -5.12
N ASP A 9 20.49 -10.90 -3.85
CA ASP A 9 19.31 -11.21 -3.03
C ASP A 9 18.15 -10.29 -3.39
N VAL A 10 18.39 -8.99 -3.53
CA VAL A 10 17.39 -8.01 -3.97
C VAL A 10 16.77 -8.41 -5.31
N TYR A 11 17.56 -8.78 -6.30
CA TYR A 11 17.05 -9.22 -7.60
C TYR A 11 16.17 -10.47 -7.53
N LYS A 12 16.45 -11.38 -6.60
CA LYS A 12 15.64 -12.60 -6.41
C LYS A 12 14.30 -12.32 -5.77
N ARG A 13 14.23 -11.32 -4.89
CA ARG A 13 13.00 -10.95 -4.16
C ARG A 13 12.05 -10.09 -4.97
N GLN A 14 12.57 -9.21 -5.83
CA GLN A 14 11.76 -8.26 -6.61
C GLN A 14 10.54 -8.88 -7.31
N PRO A 15 10.62 -10.06 -7.97
CA PRO A 15 9.44 -10.67 -8.58
C PRO A 15 8.33 -11.02 -7.60
N VAL A 16 8.70 -11.44 -6.38
CA VAL A 16 7.72 -11.78 -5.34
C VAL A 16 7.03 -10.53 -4.82
N HIS A 17 7.80 -9.47 -4.49
CA HIS A 17 7.24 -8.17 -4.11
C HIS A 17 6.24 -7.65 -5.15
N ALA A 18 6.64 -7.65 -6.41
CA ALA A 18 5.81 -7.16 -7.51
C ALA A 18 4.55 -8.02 -7.72
N SER A 19 4.68 -9.35 -7.65
CA SER A 19 3.54 -10.27 -7.77
C SER A 19 2.54 -10.10 -6.65
N ASN A 20 3.01 -10.07 -5.39
CA ASN A 20 2.15 -9.86 -4.22
C ASN A 20 1.43 -8.51 -4.30
N SER A 21 2.17 -7.45 -4.61
CA SER A 21 1.63 -6.09 -4.71
C SER A 21 0.57 -5.98 -5.81
N ALA A 22 0.80 -6.56 -6.98
CA ALA A 22 -0.15 -6.55 -8.08
C ALA A 22 -1.44 -7.33 -7.74
N GLU A 23 -1.33 -8.48 -7.10
CA GLU A 23 -2.48 -9.27 -6.67
C GLU A 23 -3.30 -8.53 -5.61
N LEU A 24 -2.63 -7.94 -4.61
CA LEU A 24 -3.31 -7.12 -3.60
C LEU A 24 -3.97 -5.88 -4.20
N ALA A 25 -3.32 -5.20 -5.15
CA ALA A 25 -3.91 -4.07 -5.85
C ALA A 25 -5.19 -4.45 -6.59
N LYS A 26 -5.21 -5.61 -7.24
CA LYS A 26 -6.39 -6.14 -7.92
C LYS A 26 -7.54 -6.42 -6.94
N ARG A 27 -7.27 -7.09 -5.82
CA ARG A 27 -8.28 -7.40 -4.80
C ARG A 27 -8.84 -6.12 -4.16
N LEU A 28 -7.97 -5.17 -3.81
CA LEU A 28 -8.37 -3.87 -3.27
C LEU A 28 -9.25 -3.08 -4.23
N SER A 29 -8.99 -3.15 -5.54
CA SER A 29 -9.79 -2.45 -6.55
C SER A 29 -11.27 -2.88 -6.58
N SER A 30 -11.58 -4.07 -6.06
CA SER A 30 -12.95 -4.60 -5.99
C SER A 30 -13.56 -4.49 -4.58
N HIS A 31 -12.81 -3.96 -3.60
CA HIS A 31 -13.26 -3.93 -2.22
C HIS A 31 -14.13 -2.71 -1.93
N GLU A 32 -15.29 -2.91 -1.29
CA GLU A 32 -16.29 -1.86 -1.02
C GLU A 32 -15.78 -0.66 -0.23
N MET A 33 -14.80 -0.87 0.67
CA MET A 33 -14.19 0.19 1.50
C MET A 33 -13.16 1.02 0.77
N ILE A 34 -12.78 0.65 -0.44
CA ILE A 34 -11.75 1.34 -1.23
C ILE A 34 -12.40 2.29 -2.22
N GLU A 35 -11.91 3.51 -2.22
CA GLU A 35 -12.31 4.55 -3.18
C GLU A 35 -11.45 4.50 -4.45
N LYS A 36 -10.13 4.35 -4.26
CA LYS A 36 -9.15 4.33 -5.35
C LYS A 36 -7.95 3.49 -4.99
N VAL A 37 -7.42 2.75 -5.95
CA VAL A 37 -6.12 2.07 -5.85
C VAL A 37 -5.13 2.70 -6.81
N ILE A 38 -3.90 2.88 -6.36
CA ILE A 38 -2.80 3.48 -7.13
C ILE A 38 -1.69 2.43 -7.21
N HIS A 39 -1.62 1.75 -8.33
CA HIS A 39 -0.60 0.76 -8.62
C HIS A 39 -0.35 0.66 -10.13
N THR A 40 0.90 0.58 -10.52
CA THR A 40 1.34 0.62 -11.93
C THR A 40 0.94 -0.60 -12.76
N SER A 41 0.46 -1.68 -12.12
CA SER A 41 -0.07 -2.85 -12.83
C SER A 41 -1.56 -2.72 -13.23
N LEU A 42 -2.25 -1.69 -12.76
CA LEU A 42 -3.65 -1.46 -13.06
C LEU A 42 -3.79 -0.61 -14.33
N GLU A 43 -4.61 -1.03 -15.27
CA GLU A 43 -4.88 -0.27 -16.52
C GLU A 43 -5.45 1.14 -16.23
N ALA A 44 -6.12 1.31 -15.11
CA ALA A 44 -6.63 2.61 -14.65
C ALA A 44 -5.53 3.59 -14.19
N HIS A 45 -4.26 3.15 -14.08
CA HIS A 45 -3.17 4.04 -13.71
C HIS A 45 -2.81 4.95 -14.89
N PRO A 46 -2.69 6.29 -14.69
CA PRO A 46 -2.46 7.23 -15.81
C PRO A 46 -1.20 6.93 -16.61
N ASP A 47 -0.17 6.38 -15.96
CA ASP A 47 1.11 6.04 -16.59
C ASP A 47 1.25 4.53 -16.88
N TYR A 48 0.14 3.79 -17.01
CA TYR A 48 0.15 2.35 -17.21
C TYR A 48 1.05 1.93 -18.39
N ASP A 49 0.88 2.53 -19.57
CA ASP A 49 1.63 2.21 -20.78
C ASP A 49 3.13 2.44 -20.62
N ILE A 50 3.51 3.51 -19.91
CA ILE A 50 4.92 3.81 -19.61
C ILE A 50 5.46 2.81 -18.60
N ALA A 51 4.70 2.52 -17.57
CA ALA A 51 5.09 1.56 -16.54
C ALA A 51 5.32 0.15 -17.12
N GLN A 52 4.46 -0.30 -18.04
CA GLN A 52 4.64 -1.60 -18.71
C GLN A 52 5.94 -1.67 -19.52
N LYS A 53 6.42 -0.55 -20.06
CA LYS A 53 7.69 -0.50 -20.82
C LYS A 53 8.92 -0.48 -19.93
N VAL A 54 8.88 0.28 -18.82
CA VAL A 54 10.06 0.52 -17.96
C VAL A 54 10.11 -0.40 -16.73
N MET A 55 8.96 -0.89 -16.27
CA MET A 55 8.80 -1.78 -15.12
C MET A 55 7.81 -2.92 -15.42
N PRO A 56 8.06 -3.77 -16.41
CA PRO A 56 7.09 -4.78 -16.86
C PRO A 56 6.70 -5.80 -15.77
N LYS A 57 7.49 -5.90 -14.71
CA LYS A 57 7.17 -6.75 -13.54
C LYS A 57 6.41 -6.02 -12.45
N GLY A 58 6.14 -4.73 -12.61
CA GLY A 58 5.48 -3.90 -11.61
C GLY A 58 6.40 -3.46 -10.47
N SER A 59 5.78 -2.97 -9.41
CA SER A 59 6.42 -2.43 -8.21
C SER A 59 5.95 -3.18 -6.96
N GLY A 60 6.77 -3.23 -5.92
CA GLY A 60 6.35 -3.65 -4.57
C GLY A 60 5.63 -2.55 -3.78
N MET A 61 5.52 -1.35 -4.35
CA MET A 61 4.81 -0.23 -3.72
C MET A 61 3.36 -0.19 -4.17
N LEU A 62 2.45 -0.02 -3.23
CA LEU A 62 1.02 0.04 -3.41
C LEU A 62 0.46 1.21 -2.59
N ALA A 63 -0.44 2.00 -3.16
CA ALA A 63 -1.19 2.98 -2.40
C ALA A 63 -2.69 2.90 -2.73
N PHE A 64 -3.52 3.33 -1.78
CA PHE A 64 -4.97 3.35 -1.96
C PHE A 64 -5.61 4.39 -1.05
N ILE A 65 -6.86 4.72 -1.34
CA ILE A 65 -7.67 5.64 -0.55
C ILE A 65 -8.82 4.85 0.07
N ILE A 66 -8.93 4.89 1.40
CA ILE A 66 -10.01 4.27 2.16
C ILE A 66 -11.17 5.25 2.30
N LYS A 67 -12.39 4.77 2.09
CA LYS A 67 -13.61 5.52 2.41
C LYS A 67 -13.70 5.78 3.91
N GLY A 68 -14.12 6.99 4.29
CA GLY A 68 -14.19 7.41 5.69
C GLY A 68 -12.98 8.23 6.14
N GLY A 69 -12.07 8.58 5.21
CA GLY A 69 -10.99 9.52 5.44
C GLY A 69 -9.93 9.02 6.43
N ASP A 70 -9.23 9.97 7.04
CA ASP A 70 -8.05 9.72 7.86
C ASP A 70 -8.33 8.84 9.10
N GLN A 71 -9.51 8.97 9.70
CA GLN A 71 -9.88 8.13 10.85
C GLN A 71 -10.04 6.66 10.47
N ALA A 72 -10.65 6.39 9.30
CA ALA A 72 -10.77 5.03 8.78
C ALA A 72 -9.41 4.46 8.40
N ALA A 73 -8.52 5.26 7.80
CA ALA A 73 -7.15 4.85 7.48
C ALA A 73 -6.32 4.50 8.73
N LEU A 74 -6.41 5.32 9.78
CA LEU A 74 -5.75 5.02 11.06
C LEU A 74 -6.32 3.77 11.72
N LYS A 75 -7.65 3.60 11.70
CA LYS A 75 -8.29 2.39 12.27
C LYS A 75 -7.86 1.15 11.50
N PHE A 76 -7.84 1.20 10.17
CA PHE A 76 -7.32 0.14 9.33
C PHE A 76 -5.89 -0.22 9.73
N MET A 77 -4.97 0.75 9.70
CA MET A 77 -3.55 0.54 9.97
C MET A 77 -3.30 -0.09 11.35
N LYS A 78 -4.00 0.39 12.39
CA LYS A 78 -3.88 -0.13 13.76
C LYS A 78 -4.55 -1.48 14.00
N SER A 79 -5.29 -1.99 13.03
CA SER A 79 -5.98 -3.29 13.11
C SER A 79 -5.25 -4.39 12.36
N LEU A 80 -4.09 -4.10 11.79
CA LEU A 80 -3.23 -5.06 11.10
C LEU A 80 -2.37 -5.82 12.11
N ASP A 81 -2.21 -7.11 11.88
CA ASP A 81 -1.44 -8.02 12.75
C ASP A 81 -0.09 -8.43 12.13
N ILE A 82 -0.04 -8.59 10.80
CA ILE A 82 1.15 -9.05 10.05
C ILE A 82 1.93 -7.86 9.49
N ILE A 83 1.21 -6.85 8.97
CA ILE A 83 1.80 -5.70 8.30
C ILE A 83 2.12 -4.62 9.32
N PHE A 84 3.39 -4.23 9.41
CA PHE A 84 3.88 -3.29 10.44
C PHE A 84 3.74 -1.82 10.01
N GLU A 85 3.39 -0.97 10.97
CA GLU A 85 3.43 0.48 10.80
C GLU A 85 4.86 0.98 10.75
N ALA A 86 5.31 1.48 9.60
CA ALA A 86 6.63 2.09 9.42
C ALA A 86 6.71 2.92 8.14
N THR A 87 7.55 3.95 8.16
CA THR A 87 7.83 4.83 7.01
C THR A 87 8.86 4.25 6.03
N SER A 88 9.49 3.12 6.35
CA SER A 88 10.47 2.43 5.51
C SER A 88 9.83 1.73 4.30
N LEU A 89 10.63 1.17 3.42
CA LEU A 89 10.17 0.43 2.25
C LEU A 89 11.22 -0.56 1.74
N GLY A 90 10.78 -1.53 0.93
CA GLY A 90 11.66 -2.43 0.18
C GLY A 90 12.32 -3.54 1.01
N GLY A 91 11.96 -3.70 2.27
CA GLY A 91 12.34 -4.83 3.12
C GLY A 91 11.61 -6.12 2.72
N VAL A 92 11.94 -7.24 3.39
CA VAL A 92 11.26 -8.52 3.19
C VAL A 92 9.87 -8.53 3.84
N GLU A 93 9.69 -7.70 4.85
CA GLU A 93 8.45 -7.47 5.57
C GLU A 93 7.55 -6.47 4.84
N SER A 94 6.25 -6.67 4.95
CA SER A 94 5.24 -5.73 4.51
C SER A 94 5.06 -4.60 5.52
N LEU A 95 5.06 -3.36 5.02
CA LEU A 95 4.95 -2.15 5.83
C LEU A 95 3.79 -1.28 5.34
N VAL A 96 3.18 -0.54 6.28
CA VAL A 96 2.08 0.39 6.03
C VAL A 96 2.35 1.74 6.68
N GLU A 97 1.97 2.81 6.02
CA GLU A 97 1.91 4.15 6.64
C GLU A 97 0.70 4.94 6.13
N CYS A 98 0.23 5.85 6.97
CA CYS A 98 -0.64 6.95 6.59
C CYS A 98 0.22 8.23 6.54
N PRO A 99 0.58 8.76 5.36
CA PRO A 99 1.55 9.85 5.24
C PRO A 99 1.16 11.11 6.02
N PHE A 100 -0.12 11.43 6.16
CA PHE A 100 -0.59 12.57 6.93
C PHE A 100 -0.21 12.50 8.42
N ASN A 101 -0.06 11.28 8.96
CA ASN A 101 0.30 11.02 10.37
C ASN A 101 1.77 10.61 10.55
N SER A 102 2.55 10.62 9.49
CA SER A 102 3.95 10.18 9.51
C SER A 102 4.84 11.08 8.66
N SER A 103 5.19 10.68 7.46
CA SER A 103 6.17 11.36 6.60
C SER A 103 5.75 12.76 6.16
N HIS A 104 4.45 13.07 6.13
CA HIS A 104 3.90 14.37 5.71
C HIS A 104 3.15 15.11 6.83
N MET A 105 3.38 14.74 8.10
CA MET A 105 2.67 15.32 9.26
C MET A 105 2.83 16.84 9.38
N PHE A 106 3.99 17.37 9.00
CA PHE A 106 4.27 18.82 9.06
C PHE A 106 4.01 19.55 7.74
N VAL A 107 3.56 18.85 6.69
CA VAL A 107 3.22 19.47 5.41
C VAL A 107 1.79 20.03 5.50
N PRO A 108 1.55 21.30 5.11
CA PRO A 108 0.20 21.87 5.09
C PRO A 108 -0.78 21.01 4.27
N GLU A 109 -2.03 20.93 4.70
CA GLU A 109 -3.04 20.05 4.10
C GLU A 109 -3.25 20.33 2.62
N GLU A 110 -3.32 21.60 2.23
CA GLU A 110 -3.44 22.00 0.82
C GLU A 110 -2.31 21.46 -0.05
N VAL A 111 -1.07 21.56 0.43
CA VAL A 111 0.12 21.04 -0.28
C VAL A 111 0.11 19.53 -0.36
N ARG A 112 -0.36 18.84 0.70
CA ARG A 112 -0.55 17.39 0.68
C ARG A 112 -1.56 16.96 -0.36
N HIS A 113 -2.70 17.67 -0.44
CA HIS A 113 -3.74 17.38 -1.41
C HIS A 113 -3.27 17.60 -2.86
N GLU A 114 -2.54 18.67 -3.12
CA GLU A 114 -1.91 18.92 -4.43
C GLU A 114 -0.94 17.80 -4.82
N ALA A 115 -0.22 17.24 -3.84
CA ALA A 115 0.65 16.08 -4.04
C ALA A 115 -0.09 14.73 -4.13
N GLY A 116 -1.43 14.73 -4.05
CA GLY A 116 -2.26 13.53 -4.12
C GLY A 116 -2.41 12.77 -2.80
N VAL A 117 -1.88 13.31 -1.69
CA VAL A 117 -2.06 12.75 -0.34
C VAL A 117 -3.34 13.32 0.24
N VAL A 118 -4.46 12.76 -0.17
CA VAL A 118 -5.82 13.14 0.25
C VAL A 118 -6.24 12.38 1.51
N PRO A 119 -7.34 12.81 2.21
CA PRO A 119 -7.85 12.07 3.36
C PRO A 119 -8.14 10.60 3.05
N GLY A 120 -7.72 9.71 3.94
CA GLY A 120 -7.85 8.27 3.73
C GLY A 120 -6.72 7.63 2.92
N PHE A 121 -5.70 8.38 2.54
CA PHE A 121 -4.56 7.86 1.78
C PHE A 121 -3.69 6.94 2.64
N VAL A 122 -3.47 5.73 2.14
CA VAL A 122 -2.60 4.69 2.74
C VAL A 122 -1.53 4.30 1.72
N ARG A 123 -0.28 4.19 2.17
CA ARG A 123 0.84 3.64 1.39
C ARG A 123 1.32 2.35 2.02
N MET A 124 1.56 1.34 1.18
CA MET A 124 2.13 0.06 1.60
C MET A 124 3.39 -0.28 0.79
N SER A 125 4.37 -0.83 1.47
CA SER A 125 5.51 -1.53 0.86
C SER A 125 5.29 -3.02 1.08
N ILE A 126 4.95 -3.73 0.02
CA ILE A 126 4.59 -5.15 0.09
C ILE A 126 5.85 -6.00 0.11
N GLY A 127 5.92 -6.89 1.09
CA GLY A 127 7.01 -7.82 1.33
C GLY A 127 6.89 -9.13 0.54
N ILE A 128 7.52 -10.18 1.09
CA ILE A 128 7.57 -11.51 0.46
C ILE A 128 6.79 -12.57 1.22
N GLU A 129 5.93 -12.17 2.13
CA GLU A 129 5.03 -13.05 2.88
C GLU A 129 4.04 -13.74 1.94
N ASP A 130 3.34 -14.75 2.41
CA ASP A 130 2.26 -15.38 1.66
C ASP A 130 1.15 -14.36 1.35
N VAL A 131 0.77 -14.26 0.07
CA VAL A 131 -0.20 -13.25 -0.38
C VAL A 131 -1.59 -13.45 0.21
N GLU A 132 -1.98 -14.68 0.53
CA GLU A 132 -3.27 -14.97 1.15
C GLU A 132 -3.29 -14.53 2.63
N ASP A 133 -2.17 -14.64 3.32
CA ASP A 133 -2.05 -14.16 4.70
C ASP A 133 -2.03 -12.63 4.73
N LEU A 134 -1.32 -11.98 3.81
CA LEU A 134 -1.39 -10.52 3.63
C LEU A 134 -2.81 -10.04 3.31
N TRP A 135 -3.52 -10.75 2.43
CA TRP A 135 -4.89 -10.39 2.09
C TRP A 135 -5.84 -10.51 3.28
N LYS A 136 -5.75 -11.60 4.05
CA LYS A 136 -6.58 -11.79 5.27
C LYS A 136 -6.35 -10.66 6.27
N ASP A 137 -5.09 -10.25 6.46
CA ASP A 137 -4.73 -9.15 7.35
C ASP A 137 -5.34 -7.82 6.87
N ILE A 138 -5.19 -7.51 5.58
CA ILE A 138 -5.76 -6.31 4.95
C ILE A 138 -7.30 -6.32 5.04
N ASP A 139 -7.95 -7.41 4.67
CA ASP A 139 -9.41 -7.53 4.70
C ASP A 139 -9.96 -7.37 6.12
N SER A 140 -9.31 -7.99 7.11
CA SER A 140 -9.63 -7.82 8.53
C SER A 140 -9.51 -6.36 8.98
N GLY A 141 -8.43 -5.67 8.59
CA GLY A 141 -8.23 -4.25 8.86
C GLY A 141 -9.31 -3.37 8.23
N LEU A 142 -9.67 -3.62 6.96
CA LEU A 142 -10.73 -2.90 6.26
C LEU A 142 -12.11 -3.13 6.89
N ASN A 143 -12.41 -4.34 7.32
CA ASN A 143 -13.64 -4.67 8.03
C ASN A 143 -13.71 -3.97 9.40
N SER A 144 -12.58 -3.82 10.09
CA SER A 144 -12.47 -3.06 11.34
C SER A 144 -12.75 -1.57 11.13
N ALA A 145 -12.22 -0.99 10.06
CA ALA A 145 -12.48 0.40 9.68
C ALA A 145 -13.97 0.60 9.31
N LYS A 146 -14.56 -0.31 8.54
CA LYS A 146 -15.98 -0.28 8.19
C LYS A 146 -16.89 -0.31 9.42
N LYS A 147 -16.61 -1.21 10.36
CA LYS A 147 -17.37 -1.32 11.61
C LYS A 147 -17.32 -0.04 12.41
N MET A 148 -16.16 0.58 12.56
CA MET A 148 -16.02 1.89 13.23
C MET A 148 -16.90 2.97 12.56
N MET A 149 -16.93 3.03 11.22
CA MET A 149 -17.74 4.01 10.50
C MET A 149 -19.23 3.83 10.75
N ILE A 150 -19.71 2.59 10.84
CA ILE A 150 -21.12 2.29 11.12
C ILE A 150 -21.49 2.71 12.56
N GLU A 151 -20.60 2.52 13.51
CA GLU A 151 -20.81 2.88 14.92
C GLU A 151 -20.81 4.41 15.15
N MET A 152 -20.28 5.21 14.22
CA MET A 152 -20.23 6.66 14.28
C MET A 152 -21.42 7.36 13.59
N THR A 153 -22.27 6.60 12.89
CA THR A 153 -23.45 7.11 12.16
C THR A 153 -24.72 6.87 12.94
#